data_1840d7b2ca1f363b4071b707f9d374c1
#
_entry.id   1840d7b2ca1f363b4071b707f9d374c1
#
_cell.length_a   1.000
_cell.length_b   1.000
_cell.length_c   1.000
_cell.angle_alpha   90.00
_cell.angle_beta   90.00
_cell.angle_gamma   90.00
#
_symmetry.space_group_name_H-M   'P 1'
#
loop_
_entity.id
_entity.type
_entity.pdbx_description
1 polymer ?
#
loop_
_entity_poly.entity_id
_entity_poly.type
_entity_poly.pdbx_seq_one_letter_code
_entity_poly.pdbx_strand_id
1 'polypeptide(L)' 'MPKSGIVPPDGLNDAELALVESYNTLVKTLEESGGDLEPFESRNALKAAAALWQVMNGLDLDPGQLYDIGA' A
#
# COMPACT_ATOMS: atom_id res chain seq x y z
N MET A 1 -11.75 7.05 9.90
CA MET A 1 -11.98 6.18 8.73
C MET A 1 -10.70 6.05 7.95
N PRO A 2 -10.17 4.88 7.82
CA PRO A 2 -8.92 4.73 7.06
C PRO A 2 -9.14 5.07 5.60
N LYS A 3 -8.20 5.78 5.03
CA LYS A 3 -8.26 6.17 3.64
C LYS A 3 -7.37 5.33 2.78
N SER A 4 -6.50 4.59 3.43
CA SER A 4 -5.58 3.71 2.76
C SER A 4 -6.18 2.34 2.67
N GLY A 5 -5.76 1.62 1.73
CA GLY A 5 -6.25 0.30 1.50
C GLY A 5 -7.26 0.27 0.36
N ILE A 6 -7.27 -0.82 -0.31
CA ILE A 6 -8.08 -1.04 -1.50
C ILE A 6 -8.96 -2.23 -1.26
N VAL A 7 -10.25 -2.08 -1.54
CA VAL A 7 -11.15 -3.22 -1.55
C VAL A 7 -11.00 -3.87 -2.92
N PRO A 8 -10.48 -5.08 -3.00
CA PRO A 8 -10.25 -5.71 -4.30
C PRO A 8 -11.56 -6.00 -5.01
N PRO A 9 -11.65 -5.70 -6.30
CA PRO A 9 -12.81 -6.06 -7.08
C PRO A 9 -12.83 -7.54 -7.39
N ASP A 10 -13.97 -8.04 -7.77
CA ASP A 10 -14.09 -9.42 -8.26
C ASP A 10 -13.28 -9.55 -9.56
N GLY A 11 -12.75 -10.72 -9.79
CA GLY A 11 -12.05 -11.02 -11.04
C GLY A 11 -10.54 -11.00 -10.95
N LEU A 12 -9.98 -10.62 -9.80
CA LEU A 12 -8.53 -10.72 -9.60
C LEU A 12 -8.17 -12.16 -9.27
N ASN A 13 -7.03 -12.60 -9.77
CA ASN A 13 -6.51 -13.92 -9.41
C ASN A 13 -5.87 -13.88 -8.01
N ASP A 14 -5.50 -15.05 -7.49
CA ASP A 14 -4.95 -15.14 -6.12
C ASP A 14 -3.67 -14.36 -5.95
N ALA A 15 -2.82 -14.34 -6.95
CA ALA A 15 -1.57 -13.57 -6.88
C ALA A 15 -1.85 -12.07 -6.85
N GLU A 16 -2.78 -11.62 -7.65
CA GLU A 16 -3.16 -10.20 -7.68
C GLU A 16 -3.80 -9.80 -6.35
N LEU A 17 -4.66 -10.65 -5.79
CA LEU A 17 -5.23 -10.41 -4.47
C LEU A 17 -4.17 -10.32 -3.39
N ALA A 18 -3.15 -11.18 -3.46
CA ALA A 18 -2.04 -11.14 -2.49
C ALA A 18 -1.27 -9.82 -2.59
N LEU A 19 -1.10 -9.29 -3.78
CA LEU A 19 -0.43 -8.00 -3.97
C LEU A 19 -1.26 -6.85 -3.39
N VAL A 20 -2.58 -6.89 -3.59
CA VAL A 20 -3.47 -5.87 -3.00
C VAL A 20 -3.41 -5.93 -1.49
N GLU A 21 -3.45 -7.12 -0.92
CA GLU A 21 -3.38 -7.30 0.53
C GLU A 21 -2.03 -6.84 1.09
N SER A 22 -0.96 -7.11 0.37
CA SER A 22 0.39 -6.67 0.76
C SER A 22 0.48 -5.15 0.77
N TYR A 23 -0.07 -4.51 -0.25
CA TYR A 23 -0.13 -3.05 -0.31
C TYR A 23 -0.91 -2.50 0.88
N ASN A 24 -2.09 -3.05 1.13
CA ASN A 24 -2.96 -2.59 2.22
C ASN A 24 -2.27 -2.73 3.58
N THR A 25 -1.60 -3.85 3.81
CA THR A 25 -0.87 -4.11 5.06
C THR A 25 0.26 -3.10 5.23
N LEU A 26 1.00 -2.85 4.17
CA LEU A 26 2.16 -1.96 4.21
C LEU A 26 1.72 -0.53 4.48
N VAL A 27 0.69 -0.06 3.80
CA VAL A 27 0.16 1.28 3.97
C VAL A 27 -0.40 1.46 5.38
N LYS A 28 -1.13 0.48 5.86
CA LYS A 28 -1.68 0.52 7.22
C LYS A 28 -0.55 0.60 8.26
N THR A 29 0.50 -0.16 8.07
CA THR A 29 1.66 -0.15 8.96
C THR A 29 2.31 1.23 8.97
N LEU A 30 2.50 1.83 7.81
CA LEU A 30 3.11 3.15 7.69
C LEU A 30 2.25 4.23 8.35
N GLU A 31 0.94 4.14 8.21
CA GLU A 31 0.03 5.13 8.79
C GLU A 31 -0.11 4.98 10.30
N GLU A 32 -0.20 3.77 10.79
CA GLU A 32 -0.51 3.52 12.20
C GLU A 32 0.72 3.33 13.07
N SER A 33 1.78 2.79 12.50
CA SER A 33 2.96 2.41 13.26
C SER A 33 4.27 2.95 12.69
N GLY A 34 4.18 3.87 11.74
CA GLY A 34 5.39 4.43 11.10
C GLY A 34 6.35 5.07 12.09
N GLY A 35 5.83 5.63 13.18
CA GLY A 35 6.65 6.24 14.21
C GLY A 35 7.48 5.25 15.01
N ASP A 36 7.14 3.97 14.96
CA ASP A 36 7.88 2.91 15.65
C ASP A 36 8.99 2.32 14.78
N LEU A 37 9.12 2.79 13.55
CA LEU A 37 10.12 2.28 12.62
C LEU A 37 11.36 3.16 12.63
N GLU A 38 12.51 2.54 12.46
CA GLU A 38 13.75 3.27 12.24
C GLU A 38 13.68 3.99 10.88
N PRO A 39 14.42 5.09 10.69
CA PRO A 39 14.35 5.84 9.43
C PRO A 39 14.59 5.00 8.18
N PHE A 40 15.54 4.06 8.23
CA PHE A 40 15.82 3.22 7.07
C PHE A 40 14.68 2.24 6.80
N GLU A 41 14.01 1.78 7.87
CA GLU A 41 12.87 0.88 7.74
C GLU A 41 11.69 1.59 7.09
N SER A 42 11.35 2.77 7.60
CA SER A 42 10.26 3.58 7.05
C SER A 42 10.52 3.95 5.60
N ARG A 43 11.74 4.33 5.28
CA ARG A 43 12.12 4.72 3.92
C ARG A 43 11.97 3.57 2.94
N ASN A 44 12.46 2.40 3.32
CA ASN A 44 12.38 1.23 2.45
C ASN A 44 10.94 0.70 2.34
N ALA A 45 10.19 0.77 3.43
CA ALA A 45 8.77 0.41 3.40
C ALA A 45 7.99 1.33 2.48
N LEU A 46 8.30 2.62 2.49
CA LEU A 46 7.65 3.58 1.60
C LEU A 46 7.99 3.31 0.14
N LYS A 47 9.23 2.95 -0.15
CA LYS A 47 9.63 2.55 -1.50
C LYS A 47 8.88 1.30 -1.97
N ALA A 48 8.68 0.35 -1.08
CA ALA A 48 7.92 -0.86 -1.39
C ALA A 48 6.45 -0.52 -1.65
N ALA A 49 5.88 0.37 -0.85
CA ALA A 49 4.51 0.85 -1.06
C ALA A 49 4.37 1.54 -2.41
N ALA A 50 5.37 2.35 -2.79
CA ALA A 50 5.36 3.02 -4.09
C ALA A 50 5.42 2.03 -5.25
N ALA A 51 6.21 0.98 -5.11
CA ALA A 51 6.28 -0.07 -6.12
C ALA A 51 4.94 -0.81 -6.26
N LEU A 52 4.31 -1.12 -5.14
CA LEU A 52 3.00 -1.77 -5.15
C LEU A 52 1.91 -0.84 -5.68
N TRP A 53 2.05 0.46 -5.43
CA TRP A 53 1.15 1.47 -5.96
C TRP A 53 1.12 1.43 -7.49
N GLN A 54 2.29 1.22 -8.12
CA GLN A 54 2.36 1.06 -9.57
C GLN A 54 1.61 -0.18 -10.05
N VAL A 55 1.66 -1.25 -9.28
CA VAL A 55 0.89 -2.46 -9.59
C VAL A 55 -0.61 -2.17 -9.53
N MET A 56 -1.04 -1.43 -8.50
CA MET A 56 -2.45 -1.07 -8.35
C MET A 56 -2.92 -0.25 -9.55
N ASN A 57 -2.11 0.70 -10.00
CA ASN A 57 -2.42 1.47 -11.20
C ASN A 57 -2.55 0.59 -12.44
N GLY A 58 -1.65 -0.37 -12.58
CA GLY A 58 -1.68 -1.31 -13.71
C GLY A 58 -2.92 -2.19 -13.71
N LEU A 59 -3.51 -2.42 -12.54
CA LEU A 59 -4.75 -3.18 -12.39
C LEU A 59 -5.99 -2.30 -12.45
N ASP A 60 -5.84 -1.02 -12.76
CA ASP A 60 -6.93 -0.06 -12.79
C ASP A 60 -7.61 0.14 -11.45
N LEU A 61 -6.89 -0.09 -10.38
CA LEU A 61 -7.37 0.18 -9.03
C LEU A 61 -6.94 1.60 -8.63
N ASP A 62 -7.72 2.23 -7.78
CA ASP A 62 -7.40 3.57 -7.31
C ASP A 62 -6.80 3.49 -5.90
N PRO A 63 -5.48 3.46 -5.76
CA PRO A 63 -4.84 3.31 -4.46
C PRO A 63 -4.73 4.60 -3.67
N GLY A 64 -5.25 5.71 -4.19
CA GLY A 64 -5.14 7.00 -3.52
C GLY A 64 -3.79 7.65 -3.77
N GLN A 65 -3.47 8.61 -2.97
CA GLN A 65 -2.24 9.40 -3.11
C GLN A 65 -1.18 8.88 -2.14
N LEU A 66 0.05 8.83 -2.62
CA LEU A 66 1.17 8.44 -1.75
C LEU A 66 1.37 9.41 -0.59
N TYR A 67 0.97 10.65 -0.75
CA TYR A 67 1.06 11.64 0.33
C TYR A 67 0.26 11.22 1.55
N ASP A 68 -0.81 10.48 1.35
CA ASP A 68 -1.69 10.06 2.44
C ASP A 68 -0.99 9.11 3.39
N ILE A 69 0.14 8.54 3.00
CA ILE A 69 0.93 7.66 3.84
C ILE A 69 2.25 8.29 4.25
N GLY A 70 2.35 9.61 4.13
CA GLY A 70 3.51 10.34 4.62
C GLY A 70 4.67 10.44 3.65
N ALA A 71 4.42 10.23 2.40
CA ALA A 71 5.49 10.35 1.40
C ALA A 71 5.82 11.80 1.09
#